data_e0f60b770d2b2f94d654a2bade39783f
#
_entry.id   e0f60b770d2b2f94d654a2bade39783f
#
_cell.length_a   1.000
_cell.length_b   1.000
_cell.length_c   1.000
_cell.angle_alpha   90.00
_cell.angle_beta   90.00
_cell.angle_gamma   90.00
#
_symmetry.space_group_name_H-M   'P 1'
#
loop_
_entity.id
_entity.type
_entity.pdbx_description
1 polymer ?
#
loop_
_entity_poly.entity_id
_entity_poly.type
_entity_poly.pdbx_seq_one_letter_code
_entity_poly.pdbx_strand_id
1 'polypeptide(L)'
;MSDPTILYPVSNTSREDFLAERKKQKYFITGMRFFILIFILAGWEIAARYHLIDAFIFSSPTRIFKVMLQMAADKSLFYHIGITTGETLVSFVLVLIIGTLIAMLLWWCRSAADILEPYFVVLNSLPKTALAPILIVWLGNNMKTIIVCGVTMAVFSTIINLYTAFIHIDSDKLLLIRTLGGTRRDILRYIVLPASISAIVSNLKVNIGLCLVGVIIGEFLAANAGLGYLIIYGSQVFRLDYVMLSIIILCILAMVLYQLLSFVEKRYQKKQ
;
A
#
# COMPACT_ATOMS: atom_id res chain seq x y z
N MET A 1 6.87 -44.36 -27.04
CA MET A 1 8.26 -44.52 -26.56
C MET A 1 8.44 -43.58 -25.39
N SER A 2 8.54 -44.20 -24.17
CA SER A 2 9.15 -43.76 -22.91
C SER A 2 8.84 -42.34 -22.39
N ASP A 3 7.84 -42.33 -21.52
CA ASP A 3 7.57 -41.39 -20.46
C ASP A 3 8.68 -41.52 -19.38
N PRO A 4 9.40 -40.48 -18.99
CA PRO A 4 10.23 -40.50 -17.81
C PRO A 4 9.40 -40.00 -16.63
N THR A 5 8.65 -40.86 -16.01
CA THR A 5 8.16 -40.69 -14.64
C THR A 5 9.35 -40.45 -13.72
N ILE A 6 9.58 -39.20 -13.36
CA ILE A 6 10.47 -38.86 -12.28
C ILE A 6 9.82 -39.35 -10.99
N LEU A 7 10.18 -40.59 -10.62
CA LEU A 7 9.92 -41.19 -9.31
C LEU A 7 10.71 -40.35 -8.26
N TYR A 8 10.05 -39.39 -7.64
CA TYR A 8 10.52 -38.89 -6.36
C TYR A 8 10.46 -40.06 -5.37
N PRO A 9 11.57 -40.35 -4.67
CA PRO A 9 11.53 -41.37 -3.64
C PRO A 9 10.51 -40.98 -2.59
N VAL A 10 9.45 -41.71 -2.46
CA VAL A 10 8.49 -41.63 -1.34
C VAL A 10 9.28 -42.10 -0.12
N SER A 11 9.94 -41.15 0.58
CA SER A 11 10.50 -41.45 1.89
C SER A 11 9.34 -41.71 2.83
N ASN A 12 9.34 -42.84 3.50
CA ASN A 12 8.45 -43.23 4.60
C ASN A 12 8.74 -42.35 5.85
N THR A 13 8.81 -41.05 5.69
CA THR A 13 8.87 -40.12 6.80
C THR A 13 7.50 -40.04 7.43
N SER A 14 7.43 -40.31 8.72
CA SER A 14 6.17 -40.16 9.44
C SER A 14 5.68 -38.70 9.31
N ARG A 15 4.37 -38.51 9.37
CA ARG A 15 3.78 -37.14 9.36
C ARG A 15 4.44 -36.21 10.39
N GLU A 16 4.88 -36.76 11.48
CA GLU A 16 5.57 -36.05 12.56
C GLU A 16 6.96 -35.60 12.15
N ASP A 17 7.75 -36.42 11.48
CA ASP A 17 9.07 -36.06 10.97
C ASP A 17 8.98 -34.94 9.94
N PHE A 18 8.02 -35.01 9.02
CA PHE A 18 7.76 -33.97 8.04
C PHE A 18 7.36 -32.61 8.70
N LEU A 19 6.52 -32.67 9.74
CA LEU A 19 6.15 -31.46 10.49
C LEU A 19 7.31 -30.90 11.32
N ALA A 20 8.18 -31.76 11.85
CA ALA A 20 9.38 -31.37 12.58
C ALA A 20 10.39 -30.68 11.63
N GLU A 21 10.63 -31.26 10.46
CA GLU A 21 11.51 -30.66 9.46
C GLU A 21 10.98 -29.31 8.96
N ARG A 22 9.69 -29.21 8.69
CA ARG A 22 9.06 -27.91 8.33
C ARG A 22 9.19 -26.87 9.44
N LYS A 23 9.02 -27.25 10.70
CA LYS A 23 9.26 -26.34 11.84
C LYS A 23 10.71 -25.90 11.89
N LYS A 24 11.67 -26.82 11.81
CA LYS A 24 13.10 -26.54 11.81
C LYS A 24 13.50 -25.60 10.68
N GLN A 25 13.01 -25.86 9.48
CA GLN A 25 13.23 -24.99 8.32
C GLN A 25 12.63 -23.58 8.51
N LYS A 26 11.43 -23.50 9.08
CA LYS A 26 10.80 -22.22 9.40
C LYS A 26 11.60 -21.41 10.45
N TYR A 27 12.08 -22.06 11.50
CA TYR A 27 12.95 -21.40 12.49
C TYR A 27 14.28 -20.98 11.91
N PHE A 28 14.89 -21.81 11.06
CA PHE A 28 16.13 -21.47 10.35
C PHE A 28 15.95 -20.26 9.45
N ILE A 29 14.89 -20.23 8.62
CA ILE A 29 14.58 -19.09 7.74
C ILE A 29 14.33 -17.82 8.56
N THR A 30 13.59 -17.93 9.66
CA THR A 30 13.32 -16.79 10.54
C THR A 30 14.60 -16.29 11.22
N GLY A 31 15.42 -17.20 11.75
CA GLY A 31 16.72 -16.87 12.33
C GLY A 31 17.66 -16.19 11.33
N MET A 32 17.71 -16.71 10.09
CA MET A 32 18.53 -16.12 9.02
C MET A 32 18.07 -14.70 8.64
N ARG A 33 16.75 -14.45 8.65
CA ARG A 33 16.21 -13.09 8.41
C ARG A 33 16.65 -12.10 9.49
N PHE A 34 16.58 -12.49 10.76
CA PHE A 34 17.06 -11.66 11.87
C PHE A 34 18.59 -11.49 11.85
N PHE A 35 19.32 -12.55 11.51
CA PHE A 35 20.76 -12.47 11.36
C PHE A 35 21.20 -11.47 10.30
N ILE A 36 20.59 -11.53 9.11
CA ILE A 36 20.87 -10.58 8.02
C ILE A 36 20.56 -9.15 8.46
N LEU A 37 19.40 -8.92 9.12
CA LEU A 37 19.03 -7.60 9.61
C LEU A 37 20.05 -7.05 10.61
N ILE A 38 20.41 -7.87 11.60
CA ILE A 38 21.40 -7.48 12.63
C ILE A 38 22.76 -7.25 11.97
N PHE A 39 23.18 -8.10 11.04
CA PHE A 39 24.44 -7.95 10.33
C PHE A 39 24.52 -6.64 9.55
N ILE A 40 23.46 -6.25 8.85
CA ILE A 40 23.38 -4.98 8.12
C ILE A 40 23.44 -3.79 9.10
N LEU A 41 22.64 -3.82 10.18
CA LEU A 41 22.63 -2.74 11.18
C LEU A 41 23.97 -2.61 11.91
N ALA A 42 24.59 -3.74 12.28
CA ALA A 42 25.89 -3.75 12.92
C ALA A 42 26.99 -3.26 11.96
N GLY A 43 26.97 -3.70 10.71
CA GLY A 43 27.90 -3.22 9.68
C GLY A 43 27.78 -1.72 9.46
N TRP A 44 26.56 -1.18 9.41
CA TRP A 44 26.32 0.25 9.29
C TRP A 44 26.85 1.02 10.52
N GLU A 45 26.56 0.56 11.74
CA GLU A 45 27.06 1.18 12.97
C GLU A 45 28.59 1.15 13.04
N ILE A 46 29.21 0.02 12.68
CA ILE A 46 30.67 -0.14 12.64
C ILE A 46 31.30 0.81 11.61
N ALA A 47 30.74 0.86 10.39
CA ALA A 47 31.22 1.74 9.34
C ALA A 47 31.16 3.23 9.74
N ALA A 48 30.09 3.64 10.43
CA ALA A 48 29.95 4.99 10.95
C ALA A 48 30.96 5.28 12.08
N ARG A 49 31.20 4.32 13.01
CA ARG A 49 32.15 4.50 14.12
C ARG A 49 33.60 4.57 13.69
N TYR A 50 33.99 3.77 12.70
CA TYR A 50 35.36 3.76 12.16
C TYR A 50 35.59 4.82 11.10
N HIS A 51 34.64 5.75 10.92
CA HIS A 51 34.72 6.82 9.90
C HIS A 51 34.93 6.30 8.47
N LEU A 52 34.52 5.06 8.19
CA LEU A 52 34.49 4.52 6.81
C LEU A 52 33.40 5.20 5.98
N ILE A 53 32.36 5.64 6.64
CA ILE A 53 31.31 6.50 6.10
C ILE A 53 31.16 7.74 6.99
N ASP A 54 30.85 8.87 6.38
CA ASP A 54 30.63 10.11 7.15
C ASP A 54 29.27 9.99 7.89
N ALA A 55 29.35 9.92 9.22
CA ALA A 55 28.18 9.85 10.10
C ALA A 55 27.29 11.10 10.04
N PHE A 56 27.80 12.22 9.51
CA PHE A 56 27.00 13.41 9.25
C PHE A 56 26.09 13.22 8.03
N ILE A 57 26.58 12.54 6.98
CA ILE A 57 25.84 12.29 5.74
C ILE A 57 24.97 11.03 5.83
N PHE A 58 25.48 9.96 6.43
CA PHE A 58 24.80 8.65 6.43
C PHE A 58 24.09 8.35 7.74
N SER A 59 24.23 9.20 8.77
CA SER A 59 23.74 8.93 10.13
C SER A 59 24.31 7.60 10.71
N SER A 60 23.77 7.14 11.82
CA SER A 60 24.04 5.81 12.35
C SER A 60 22.83 5.29 13.15
N PRO A 61 22.65 3.98 13.28
CA PRO A 61 21.59 3.39 14.08
C PRO A 61 21.48 3.97 15.50
N THR A 62 22.62 4.19 16.17
CA THR A 62 22.65 4.80 17.50
C THR A 62 22.15 6.25 17.51
N ARG A 63 22.50 7.05 16.50
CA ARG A 63 22.03 8.44 16.40
C ARG A 63 20.54 8.50 16.10
N ILE A 64 20.05 7.68 15.17
CA ILE A 64 18.64 7.57 14.85
C ILE A 64 17.83 7.19 16.10
N PHE A 65 18.31 6.22 16.87
CA PHE A 65 17.63 5.80 18.10
C PHE A 65 17.58 6.90 19.16
N LYS A 66 18.65 7.68 19.33
CA LYS A 66 18.66 8.85 20.22
C LYS A 66 17.64 9.91 19.80
N VAL A 67 17.60 10.25 18.52
CA VAL A 67 16.62 11.21 17.98
C VAL A 67 15.20 10.69 18.15
N MET A 68 14.96 9.40 17.92
CA MET A 68 13.66 8.78 18.15
C MET A 68 13.22 8.93 19.61
N LEU A 69 14.10 8.68 20.56
CA LEU A 69 13.77 8.84 21.99
C LEU A 69 13.49 10.30 22.37
N GLN A 70 14.25 11.26 21.83
CA GLN A 70 14.02 12.70 22.04
C GLN A 70 12.65 13.12 21.51
N MET A 71 12.35 12.78 20.24
CA MET A 71 11.08 13.11 19.63
C MET A 71 9.88 12.37 20.22
N ALA A 72 10.12 11.20 20.83
CA ALA A 72 9.08 10.48 21.56
C ALA A 72 8.80 11.14 22.92
N ALA A 73 9.84 11.64 23.60
CA ALA A 73 9.72 12.31 24.90
C ALA A 73 8.96 13.65 24.80
N ASP A 74 9.21 14.42 23.74
CA ASP A 74 8.52 15.69 23.46
C ASP A 74 7.19 15.50 22.71
N LYS A 75 6.81 14.25 22.40
CA LYS A 75 5.60 13.85 21.68
C LYS A 75 5.51 14.30 20.19
N SER A 76 6.52 14.99 19.68
CA SER A 76 6.53 15.47 18.30
C SER A 76 6.47 14.32 17.29
N LEU A 77 7.12 13.18 17.59
CA LEU A 77 7.10 11.98 16.78
C LEU A 77 5.67 11.49 16.54
N PHE A 78 4.89 11.35 17.60
CA PHE A 78 3.50 10.86 17.52
C PHE A 78 2.60 11.84 16.78
N TYR A 79 2.87 13.14 16.91
CA TYR A 79 2.16 14.16 16.17
C TYR A 79 2.38 14.02 14.66
N HIS A 80 3.64 13.89 14.20
CA HIS A 80 3.95 13.70 12.78
C HIS A 80 3.39 12.38 12.23
N ILE A 81 3.50 11.27 12.98
CA ILE A 81 2.90 9.99 12.61
C ILE A 81 1.38 10.12 12.48
N GLY A 82 0.73 10.80 13.42
CA GLY A 82 -0.71 11.00 13.41
C GLY A 82 -1.20 11.79 12.20
N ILE A 83 -0.49 12.84 11.81
CA ILE A 83 -0.80 13.66 10.62
C ILE A 83 -0.73 12.79 9.35
N THR A 84 0.43 12.19 9.07
CA THR A 84 0.61 11.35 7.87
C THR A 84 -0.39 10.20 7.81
N THR A 85 -0.65 9.55 8.96
CA THR A 85 -1.64 8.46 9.04
C THR A 85 -3.05 8.96 8.76
N GLY A 86 -3.44 10.08 9.35
CA GLY A 86 -4.75 10.68 9.14
C GLY A 86 -4.99 11.07 7.68
N GLU A 87 -4.04 11.78 7.06
CA GLU A 87 -4.08 12.16 5.65
C GLU A 87 -4.15 10.94 4.72
N THR A 88 -3.36 9.90 5.02
CA THR A 88 -3.39 8.64 4.26
C THR A 88 -4.73 7.94 4.37
N LEU A 89 -5.31 7.82 5.56
CA LEU A 89 -6.59 7.16 5.76
C LEU A 89 -7.74 7.93 5.10
N VAL A 90 -7.75 9.27 5.20
CA VAL A 90 -8.75 10.10 4.52
C VAL A 90 -8.65 9.95 3.02
N SER A 91 -7.43 10.04 2.45
CA SER A 91 -7.18 9.83 1.02
C SER A 91 -7.67 8.45 0.57
N PHE A 92 -7.34 7.42 1.34
CA PHE A 92 -7.74 6.04 1.08
C PHE A 92 -9.25 5.85 1.05
N VAL A 93 -9.97 6.38 2.03
CA VAL A 93 -11.45 6.31 2.07
C VAL A 93 -12.06 7.04 0.88
N LEU A 94 -11.54 8.21 0.52
CA LEU A 94 -12.00 8.96 -0.66
C LEU A 94 -11.76 8.18 -1.96
N VAL A 95 -10.59 7.55 -2.11
CA VAL A 95 -10.29 6.69 -3.28
C VAL A 95 -11.28 5.55 -3.38
N LEU A 96 -11.61 4.90 -2.28
CA LEU A 96 -12.58 3.80 -2.27
C LEU A 96 -13.98 4.28 -2.68
N ILE A 97 -14.45 5.37 -2.10
CA ILE A 97 -15.77 5.91 -2.40
C ILE A 97 -15.83 6.36 -3.86
N ILE A 98 -14.93 7.25 -4.28
CA ILE A 98 -14.93 7.83 -5.63
C ILE A 98 -14.67 6.75 -6.68
N GLY A 99 -13.66 5.90 -6.47
CA GLY A 99 -13.30 4.84 -7.40
C GLY A 99 -14.42 3.82 -7.61
N THR A 100 -15.07 3.40 -6.52
CA THR A 100 -16.20 2.45 -6.60
C THR A 100 -17.41 3.08 -7.26
N LEU A 101 -17.76 4.33 -6.92
CA LEU A 101 -18.88 5.04 -7.53
C LEU A 101 -18.68 5.22 -9.03
N ILE A 102 -17.51 5.66 -9.47
CA ILE A 102 -17.21 5.83 -10.90
C ILE A 102 -17.22 4.48 -11.61
N ALA A 103 -16.61 3.43 -11.05
CA ALA A 103 -16.64 2.10 -11.64
C ALA A 103 -18.07 1.55 -11.80
N MET A 104 -18.96 1.79 -10.81
CA MET A 104 -20.38 1.43 -10.91
C MET A 104 -21.10 2.24 -12.01
N LEU A 105 -20.82 3.53 -12.14
CA LEU A 105 -21.40 4.37 -13.19
C LEU A 105 -20.96 3.90 -14.58
N LEU A 106 -19.69 3.55 -14.77
CA LEU A 106 -19.17 2.99 -16.01
C LEU A 106 -19.85 1.65 -16.34
N TRP A 107 -19.99 0.77 -15.37
CA TRP A 107 -20.72 -0.49 -15.56
C TRP A 107 -22.19 -0.25 -15.93
N TRP A 108 -22.81 0.77 -15.34
CA TRP A 108 -24.19 1.13 -15.64
C TRP A 108 -24.37 1.69 -17.06
N CYS A 109 -23.44 2.49 -17.54
CA CYS A 109 -23.52 3.15 -18.84
C CYS A 109 -22.34 2.72 -19.73
N ARG A 110 -22.56 1.70 -20.57
CA ARG A 110 -21.53 1.14 -21.44
C ARG A 110 -20.92 2.18 -22.40
N SER A 111 -21.75 3.06 -22.97
CA SER A 111 -21.24 4.12 -23.84
C SER A 111 -20.32 5.10 -23.12
N ALA A 112 -20.62 5.41 -21.84
CA ALA A 112 -19.71 6.23 -21.03
C ALA A 112 -18.40 5.50 -20.73
N ALA A 113 -18.44 4.18 -20.51
CA ALA A 113 -17.24 3.38 -20.33
C ALA A 113 -16.39 3.39 -21.61
N ASP A 114 -16.98 3.08 -22.76
CA ASP A 114 -16.27 3.02 -24.06
C ASP A 114 -15.60 4.38 -24.40
N ILE A 115 -16.21 5.50 -24.00
CA ILE A 115 -15.67 6.86 -24.21
C ILE A 115 -14.56 7.19 -23.20
N LEU A 116 -14.76 6.87 -21.90
CA LEU A 116 -13.90 7.35 -20.81
C LEU A 116 -12.73 6.42 -20.51
N GLU A 117 -12.81 5.13 -20.84
CA GLU A 117 -11.76 4.15 -20.57
C GLU A 117 -10.38 4.59 -21.11
N PRO A 118 -10.23 5.05 -22.38
CA PRO A 118 -8.95 5.53 -22.89
C PRO A 118 -8.37 6.69 -22.07
N TYR A 119 -9.24 7.61 -21.61
CA TYR A 119 -8.81 8.74 -20.77
C TYR A 119 -8.31 8.29 -19.40
N PHE A 120 -9.01 7.34 -18.76
CA PHE A 120 -8.53 6.78 -17.48
C PHE A 120 -7.20 6.07 -17.64
N VAL A 121 -6.98 5.34 -18.74
CA VAL A 121 -5.69 4.68 -19.00
C VAL A 121 -4.57 5.72 -19.16
N VAL A 122 -4.80 6.79 -19.92
CA VAL A 122 -3.84 7.88 -20.09
C VAL A 122 -3.57 8.57 -18.75
N LEU A 123 -4.60 8.94 -17.98
CA LEU A 123 -4.47 9.58 -16.67
C LEU A 123 -3.76 8.68 -15.66
N ASN A 124 -3.98 7.36 -15.75
CA ASN A 124 -3.26 6.42 -14.91
C ASN A 124 -1.77 6.30 -15.26
N SER A 125 -1.41 6.51 -16.51
CA SER A 125 -0.04 6.42 -17.02
C SER A 125 0.78 7.71 -16.83
N LEU A 126 0.12 8.83 -16.51
CA LEU A 126 0.83 10.10 -16.25
C LEU A 126 1.75 9.98 -15.04
N PRO A 127 2.92 10.65 -15.07
CA PRO A 127 3.79 10.76 -13.90
C PRO A 127 3.11 11.61 -12.83
N LYS A 128 2.32 10.95 -11.96
CA LYS A 128 1.45 11.60 -10.96
C LYS A 128 2.23 12.51 -10.00
N THR A 129 3.51 12.21 -9.76
CA THR A 129 4.41 13.04 -8.96
C THR A 129 4.60 14.44 -9.55
N ALA A 130 4.57 14.55 -10.89
CA ALA A 130 4.66 15.83 -11.59
C ALA A 130 3.38 16.69 -11.44
N LEU A 131 2.26 16.09 -11.04
CA LEU A 131 1.02 16.84 -10.81
C LEU A 131 1.02 17.56 -9.46
N ALA A 132 1.82 17.13 -8.49
CA ALA A 132 1.81 17.69 -7.14
C ALA A 132 2.09 19.20 -7.10
N PRO A 133 3.10 19.79 -7.82
CA PRO A 133 3.28 21.22 -7.87
C PRO A 133 2.08 21.97 -8.44
N ILE A 134 1.41 21.42 -9.46
CA ILE A 134 0.23 22.03 -10.07
C ILE A 134 -0.93 22.06 -9.06
N LEU A 135 -1.13 20.96 -8.34
CA LEU A 135 -2.17 20.87 -7.31
C LEU A 135 -1.94 21.89 -6.19
N ILE A 136 -0.69 22.17 -5.82
CA ILE A 136 -0.37 23.20 -4.83
C ILE A 136 -0.71 24.61 -5.34
N VAL A 137 -0.41 24.89 -6.59
CA VAL A 137 -0.77 26.18 -7.19
C VAL A 137 -2.29 26.40 -7.24
N TRP A 138 -3.06 25.34 -7.53
CA TRP A 138 -4.51 25.41 -7.63
C TRP A 138 -5.24 25.41 -6.29
N LEU A 139 -4.77 24.60 -5.34
CA LEU A 139 -5.47 24.34 -4.07
C LEU A 139 -4.81 25.02 -2.87
N GLY A 140 -3.60 25.55 -3.07
CA GLY A 140 -2.81 26.16 -2.00
C GLY A 140 -2.02 25.16 -1.19
N ASN A 141 -1.20 25.70 -0.29
CA ASN A 141 -0.36 24.91 0.63
C ASN A 141 -1.17 24.57 1.89
N ASN A 142 -1.86 23.43 1.88
CA ASN A 142 -2.73 23.00 2.98
C ASN A 142 -2.99 21.47 2.95
N MET A 143 -3.55 20.95 4.04
CA MET A 143 -3.89 19.53 4.20
C MET A 143 -4.80 18.99 3.09
N LYS A 144 -5.70 19.80 2.52
CA LYS A 144 -6.58 19.36 1.43
C LYS A 144 -5.78 19.00 0.18
N THR A 145 -4.75 19.78 -0.13
CA THR A 145 -3.85 19.52 -1.25
C THR A 145 -3.11 18.20 -1.07
N ILE A 146 -2.63 17.91 0.13
CA ILE A 146 -1.94 16.66 0.46
C ILE A 146 -2.87 15.46 0.27
N ILE A 147 -4.10 15.57 0.78
CA ILE A 147 -5.13 14.52 0.59
C ILE A 147 -5.43 14.31 -0.90
N VAL A 148 -5.58 15.38 -1.69
CA VAL A 148 -5.79 15.29 -3.13
C VAL A 148 -4.60 14.63 -3.83
N CYS A 149 -3.37 14.92 -3.44
CA CYS A 149 -2.18 14.20 -3.93
C CYS A 149 -2.28 12.69 -3.64
N GLY A 150 -2.69 12.31 -2.42
CA GLY A 150 -2.95 10.92 -2.06
C GLY A 150 -4.02 10.27 -2.94
N VAL A 151 -5.13 10.97 -3.17
CA VAL A 151 -6.24 10.48 -4.00
C VAL A 151 -5.80 10.29 -5.46
N THR A 152 -5.10 11.25 -6.05
CA THR A 152 -4.69 11.18 -7.46
C THR A 152 -3.76 10.01 -7.77
N MET A 153 -2.98 9.55 -6.77
CA MET A 153 -2.10 8.39 -6.94
C MET A 153 -2.87 7.08 -7.16
N ALA A 154 -4.02 6.91 -6.53
CA ALA A 154 -4.70 5.62 -6.48
C ALA A 154 -6.04 5.58 -7.24
N VAL A 155 -6.72 6.71 -7.43
CA VAL A 155 -8.10 6.73 -7.92
C VAL A 155 -8.26 6.13 -9.32
N PHE A 156 -7.38 6.46 -10.27
CA PHE A 156 -7.51 5.98 -11.66
C PHE A 156 -7.29 4.48 -11.76
N SER A 157 -6.27 3.94 -11.09
CA SER A 157 -6.04 2.49 -11.04
C SER A 157 -7.18 1.76 -10.35
N THR A 158 -7.77 2.36 -9.32
CA THR A 158 -8.94 1.80 -8.64
C THR A 158 -10.15 1.71 -9.56
N ILE A 159 -10.45 2.79 -10.31
CA ILE A 159 -11.56 2.81 -11.28
C ILE A 159 -11.38 1.71 -12.32
N ILE A 160 -10.20 1.63 -12.95
CA ILE A 160 -9.91 0.64 -13.99
C ILE A 160 -10.03 -0.78 -13.44
N ASN A 161 -9.39 -1.06 -12.30
CA ASN A 161 -9.40 -2.40 -11.71
C ASN A 161 -10.80 -2.86 -11.29
N LEU A 162 -11.60 -1.96 -10.68
CA LEU A 162 -12.96 -2.30 -10.26
C LEU A 162 -13.89 -2.43 -11.47
N TYR A 163 -13.80 -1.54 -12.45
CA TYR A 163 -14.57 -1.66 -13.68
C TYR A 163 -14.26 -2.98 -14.40
N THR A 164 -12.98 -3.32 -14.55
CA THR A 164 -12.55 -4.60 -15.11
C THR A 164 -13.13 -5.79 -14.35
N ALA A 165 -13.12 -5.74 -13.01
CA ALA A 165 -13.74 -6.79 -12.20
C ALA A 165 -15.25 -6.90 -12.42
N PHE A 166 -15.95 -5.77 -12.63
CA PHE A 166 -17.39 -5.75 -12.86
C PHE A 166 -17.80 -6.30 -14.23
N ILE A 167 -16.96 -6.13 -15.26
CA ILE A 167 -17.27 -6.64 -16.62
C ILE A 167 -16.87 -8.10 -16.81
N HIS A 168 -15.94 -8.62 -16.03
CA HIS A 168 -15.47 -10.02 -16.13
C HIS A 168 -16.28 -11.00 -15.27
N ILE A 169 -17.48 -10.62 -14.87
CA ILE A 169 -18.40 -11.52 -14.17
C ILE A 169 -19.00 -12.51 -15.18
N ASP A 170 -19.11 -13.75 -14.73
CA ASP A 170 -19.66 -14.87 -15.47
C ASP A 170 -21.03 -14.51 -16.10
N SER A 171 -21.10 -14.61 -17.43
CA SER A 171 -22.28 -14.29 -18.21
C SER A 171 -23.49 -15.16 -17.85
N ASP A 172 -23.27 -16.41 -17.40
CA ASP A 172 -24.34 -17.33 -17.04
C ASP A 172 -25.06 -16.87 -15.78
N LYS A 173 -24.34 -16.29 -14.83
CA LYS A 173 -24.94 -15.69 -13.64
C LYS A 173 -25.79 -14.46 -13.98
N LEU A 174 -25.35 -13.66 -14.96
CA LEU A 174 -26.11 -12.50 -15.44
C LEU A 174 -27.38 -12.95 -16.18
N LEU A 175 -27.27 -14.01 -17.00
CA LEU A 175 -28.39 -14.59 -17.73
C LEU A 175 -29.43 -15.16 -16.76
N LEU A 176 -29.01 -15.87 -15.71
CA LEU A 176 -29.92 -16.43 -14.72
C LEU A 176 -30.85 -15.38 -14.10
N ILE A 177 -30.31 -14.24 -13.67
CA ILE A 177 -31.14 -13.16 -13.10
C ILE A 177 -32.12 -12.60 -14.14
N ARG A 178 -31.68 -12.46 -15.40
CA ARG A 178 -32.56 -11.98 -16.49
C ARG A 178 -33.70 -12.97 -16.78
N THR A 179 -33.44 -14.27 -16.81
CA THR A 179 -34.48 -15.29 -17.03
C THR A 179 -35.50 -15.34 -15.88
N LEU A 180 -35.09 -14.96 -14.65
CA LEU A 180 -35.96 -14.82 -13.50
C LEU A 180 -36.72 -13.48 -13.48
N GLY A 181 -36.63 -12.65 -14.54
CA GLY A 181 -37.31 -11.37 -14.65
C GLY A 181 -36.63 -10.22 -13.89
N GLY A 182 -35.39 -10.43 -13.44
CA GLY A 182 -34.64 -9.41 -12.70
C GLY A 182 -34.20 -8.24 -13.55
N THR A 183 -34.17 -7.05 -12.95
CA THR A 183 -33.77 -5.79 -13.55
C THR A 183 -32.24 -5.61 -13.54
N ARG A 184 -31.74 -4.58 -14.22
CA ARG A 184 -30.33 -4.20 -14.19
C ARG A 184 -29.84 -3.83 -12.77
N ARG A 185 -30.73 -3.30 -11.92
CA ARG A 185 -30.44 -3.01 -10.50
C ARG A 185 -30.27 -4.29 -9.70
N ASP A 186 -31.08 -5.31 -9.99
CA ASP A 186 -30.98 -6.60 -9.30
C ASP A 186 -29.68 -7.31 -9.66
N ILE A 187 -29.28 -7.25 -10.92
CA ILE A 187 -27.97 -7.76 -11.39
C ILE A 187 -26.83 -7.07 -10.64
N LEU A 188 -26.85 -5.73 -10.54
CA LEU A 188 -25.81 -4.99 -9.83
C LEU A 188 -25.74 -5.39 -8.36
N ARG A 189 -26.89 -5.44 -7.68
CA ARG A 189 -26.99 -5.64 -6.24
C ARG A 189 -26.72 -7.10 -5.82
N TYR A 190 -27.20 -8.06 -6.58
CA TYR A 190 -27.16 -9.47 -6.19
C TYR A 190 -26.04 -10.28 -6.85
N ILE A 191 -25.48 -9.82 -7.97
CA ILE A 191 -24.41 -10.50 -8.68
C ILE A 191 -23.14 -9.67 -8.70
N VAL A 192 -23.17 -8.45 -9.29
CA VAL A 192 -21.96 -7.68 -9.59
C VAL A 192 -21.24 -7.26 -8.31
N LEU A 193 -21.93 -6.60 -7.39
CA LEU A 193 -21.31 -6.16 -6.15
C LEU A 193 -20.82 -7.32 -5.28
N PRO A 194 -21.62 -8.37 -5.00
CA PRO A 194 -21.14 -9.51 -4.20
C PRO A 194 -19.98 -10.28 -4.85
N ALA A 195 -20.05 -10.52 -6.16
CA ALA A 195 -18.98 -11.24 -6.87
C ALA A 195 -17.66 -10.44 -6.92
N SER A 196 -17.75 -9.12 -6.89
CA SER A 196 -16.57 -8.22 -6.97
C SER A 196 -15.94 -7.91 -5.61
N ILE A 197 -16.53 -8.34 -4.50
CA ILE A 197 -16.01 -8.03 -3.16
C ILE A 197 -14.56 -8.51 -3.00
N SER A 198 -14.20 -9.67 -3.51
CA SER A 198 -12.82 -10.18 -3.45
C SER A 198 -11.85 -9.26 -4.22
N ALA A 199 -12.26 -8.75 -5.38
CA ALA A 199 -11.48 -7.78 -6.15
C ALA A 199 -11.37 -6.44 -5.43
N ILE A 200 -12.47 -5.94 -4.85
CA ILE A 200 -12.47 -4.71 -4.04
C ILE A 200 -11.48 -4.87 -2.89
N VAL A 201 -11.57 -5.92 -2.12
CA VAL A 201 -10.70 -6.17 -0.95
C VAL A 201 -9.24 -6.35 -1.35
N SER A 202 -8.96 -6.99 -2.47
CA SER A 202 -7.58 -7.09 -2.99
C SER A 202 -7.01 -5.72 -3.38
N ASN A 203 -7.82 -4.86 -4.00
CA ASN A 203 -7.42 -3.48 -4.35
C ASN A 203 -7.15 -2.60 -3.11
N LEU A 204 -7.79 -2.86 -1.95
CA LEU A 204 -7.55 -2.09 -0.74
C LEU A 204 -6.07 -2.05 -0.35
N LYS A 205 -5.37 -3.19 -0.45
CA LYS A 205 -3.95 -3.30 -0.07
C LYS A 205 -3.03 -2.50 -0.97
N VAL A 206 -3.32 -2.48 -2.26
CA VAL A 206 -2.54 -1.71 -3.23
C VAL A 206 -2.79 -0.22 -3.02
N ASN A 207 -4.06 0.15 -2.84
CA ASN A 207 -4.48 1.54 -2.73
C ASN A 207 -3.95 2.23 -1.48
N ILE A 208 -3.88 1.55 -0.32
CA ILE A 208 -3.35 2.16 0.89
C ILE A 208 -1.87 2.56 0.72
N GLY A 209 -1.08 1.71 0.04
CA GLY A 209 0.31 2.02 -0.29
C GLY A 209 0.44 3.18 -1.27
N LEU A 210 -0.39 3.21 -2.32
CA LEU A 210 -0.39 4.32 -3.28
C LEU A 210 -0.83 5.64 -2.65
N CYS A 211 -1.84 5.62 -1.77
CA CYS A 211 -2.26 6.80 -1.01
C CYS A 211 -1.14 7.31 -0.10
N LEU A 212 -0.46 6.42 0.62
CA LEU A 212 0.68 6.79 1.46
C LEU A 212 1.79 7.47 0.65
N VAL A 213 2.16 6.91 -0.51
CA VAL A 213 3.15 7.53 -1.42
C VAL A 213 2.69 8.91 -1.86
N GLY A 214 1.42 9.07 -2.25
CA GLY A 214 0.88 10.35 -2.67
C GLY A 214 0.84 11.40 -1.56
N VAL A 215 0.51 10.99 -0.34
CA VAL A 215 0.55 11.84 0.85
C VAL A 215 1.98 12.30 1.14
N ILE A 216 2.96 11.39 1.13
CA ILE A 216 4.38 11.74 1.33
C ILE A 216 4.84 12.78 0.30
N ILE A 217 4.48 12.62 -0.97
CA ILE A 217 4.82 13.59 -2.02
C ILE A 217 4.13 14.93 -1.76
N GLY A 218 2.87 14.91 -1.35
CA GLY A 218 2.15 16.12 -0.93
C GLY A 218 2.79 16.80 0.27
N GLU A 219 3.18 16.02 1.29
CA GLU A 219 3.88 16.53 2.46
C GLU A 219 5.26 17.12 2.13
N PHE A 220 5.99 16.57 1.17
CA PHE A 220 7.27 17.15 0.71
C PHE A 220 7.16 18.57 0.22
N LEU A 221 6.04 18.92 -0.37
CA LEU A 221 5.88 20.17 -1.09
C LEU A 221 4.96 21.18 -0.37
N ALA A 222 3.99 20.67 0.41
CA ALA A 222 2.88 21.47 0.91
C ALA A 222 2.63 21.35 2.42
N ALA A 223 3.47 20.64 3.19
CA ALA A 223 3.21 20.41 4.60
C ALA A 223 4.09 21.27 5.52
N ASN A 224 3.56 21.52 6.74
CA ASN A 224 4.29 22.03 7.89
C ASN A 224 4.42 20.99 9.01
N ALA A 225 3.87 19.80 8.79
CA ALA A 225 3.91 18.66 9.72
C ALA A 225 3.70 17.37 8.92
N GLY A 226 4.08 16.24 9.50
CA GLY A 226 4.02 14.91 8.87
C GLY A 226 5.41 14.28 8.76
N LEU A 227 5.47 12.99 8.42
CA LEU A 227 6.73 12.27 8.27
C LEU A 227 7.47 12.69 6.99
N GLY A 228 6.72 12.97 5.91
CA GLY A 228 7.29 13.51 4.68
C GLY A 228 7.85 14.92 4.88
N TYR A 229 7.15 15.75 5.62
CA TYR A 229 7.69 17.06 6.03
C TYR A 229 9.03 16.92 6.79
N LEU A 230 9.11 15.98 7.75
CA LEU A 230 10.35 15.73 8.50
C LEU A 230 11.52 15.31 7.60
N ILE A 231 11.26 14.56 6.52
CA ILE A 231 12.28 14.20 5.54
C ILE A 231 12.84 15.44 4.85
N ILE A 232 11.97 16.30 4.34
CA ILE A 232 12.40 17.53 3.66
C ILE A 232 13.08 18.50 4.63
N TYR A 233 12.47 18.72 5.79
CA TYR A 233 13.07 19.56 6.84
C TYR A 233 14.46 19.06 7.24
N GLY A 234 14.59 17.75 7.54
CA GLY A 234 15.87 17.14 7.93
C GLY A 234 16.93 17.28 6.83
N SER A 235 16.55 17.15 5.56
CA SER A 235 17.48 17.34 4.43
C SER A 235 17.92 18.79 4.29
N GLN A 236 17.03 19.75 4.46
CA GLN A 236 17.34 21.19 4.33
C GLN A 236 18.23 21.72 5.46
N VAL A 237 18.07 21.20 6.68
CA VAL A 237 18.89 21.58 7.84
C VAL A 237 20.08 20.66 8.08
N PHE A 238 20.39 19.78 7.13
CA PHE A 238 21.46 18.78 7.21
C PHE A 238 21.41 17.88 8.45
N ARG A 239 20.20 17.59 8.95
CA ARG A 239 19.95 16.65 10.05
C ARG A 239 19.42 15.33 9.50
N LEU A 240 20.29 14.56 8.90
CA LEU A 240 19.92 13.30 8.23
C LEU A 240 19.45 12.23 9.20
N ASP A 241 19.67 12.40 10.49
CA ASP A 241 19.06 11.56 11.54
C ASP A 241 17.52 11.61 11.49
N TYR A 242 16.91 12.81 11.24
CA TYR A 242 15.46 12.96 11.06
C TYR A 242 14.98 12.29 9.77
N VAL A 243 15.75 12.43 8.70
CA VAL A 243 15.42 11.81 7.40
C VAL A 243 15.35 10.28 7.54
N MET A 244 16.42 9.67 8.09
CA MET A 244 16.50 8.22 8.26
C MET A 244 15.44 7.71 9.24
N LEU A 245 15.22 8.41 10.35
CA LEU A 245 14.17 8.08 11.31
C LEU A 245 12.79 8.08 10.63
N SER A 246 12.46 9.13 9.87
CA SER A 246 11.18 9.26 9.19
C SER A 246 10.97 8.15 8.16
N ILE A 247 12.00 7.80 7.38
CA ILE A 247 11.94 6.69 6.42
C ILE A 247 11.66 5.36 7.14
N ILE A 248 12.35 5.07 8.24
CA ILE A 248 12.13 3.86 9.03
C ILE A 248 10.69 3.80 9.56
N ILE A 249 10.19 4.91 10.10
CA ILE A 249 8.82 4.97 10.61
C ILE A 249 7.80 4.82 9.49
N LEU A 250 8.02 5.43 8.31
CA LEU A 250 7.16 5.23 7.14
C LEU A 250 7.12 3.76 6.70
N CYS A 251 8.25 3.06 6.71
CA CYS A 251 8.27 1.62 6.42
C CYS A 251 7.45 0.82 7.44
N ILE A 252 7.57 1.15 8.72
CA ILE A 252 6.78 0.49 9.79
C ILE A 252 5.30 0.83 9.62
N LEU A 253 4.95 2.09 9.36
CA LEU A 253 3.58 2.53 9.13
C LEU A 253 2.95 1.82 7.94
N ALA A 254 3.65 1.77 6.80
CA ALA A 254 3.21 1.04 5.62
C ALA A 254 2.94 -0.45 5.92
N MET A 255 3.85 -1.09 6.66
CA MET A 255 3.71 -2.49 7.08
C MET A 255 2.49 -2.68 7.98
N VAL A 256 2.27 -1.82 8.96
CA VAL A 256 1.12 -1.88 9.88
C VAL A 256 -0.18 -1.69 9.11
N LEU A 257 -0.28 -0.68 8.26
CA LEU A 257 -1.47 -0.43 7.44
C LEU A 257 -1.80 -1.61 6.53
N TYR A 258 -0.78 -2.16 5.86
CA TYR A 258 -0.93 -3.35 5.01
C TYR A 258 -1.39 -4.59 5.81
N GLN A 259 -0.82 -4.83 7.00
CA GLN A 259 -1.19 -5.96 7.85
C GLN A 259 -2.61 -5.84 8.38
N LEU A 260 -3.05 -4.63 8.77
CA LEU A 260 -4.42 -4.38 9.20
C LEU A 260 -5.42 -4.73 8.10
N LEU A 261 -5.18 -4.26 6.87
CA LEU A 261 -6.03 -4.59 5.71
C LEU A 261 -5.99 -6.09 5.37
N SER A 262 -4.83 -6.72 5.45
CA SER A 262 -4.68 -8.16 5.22
C SER A 262 -5.43 -9.00 6.27
N PHE A 263 -5.49 -8.51 7.51
CA PHE A 263 -6.27 -9.16 8.57
C PHE A 263 -7.78 -9.06 8.29
N VAL A 264 -8.25 -7.88 7.88
CA VAL A 264 -9.67 -7.65 7.50
C VAL A 264 -10.05 -8.58 6.34
N GLU A 265 -9.22 -8.65 5.30
CA GLU A 265 -9.44 -9.54 4.15
C GLU A 265 -9.57 -11.02 4.54
N LYS A 266 -8.58 -11.52 5.30
CA LYS A 266 -8.60 -12.93 5.75
C LYS A 266 -9.82 -13.27 6.59
N ARG A 267 -10.31 -12.31 7.37
CA ARG A 267 -11.51 -12.49 8.18
C ARG A 267 -12.77 -12.53 7.33
N TYR A 268 -12.77 -11.79 6.22
CA TYR A 268 -13.88 -11.77 5.27
C TYR A 268 -13.92 -13.07 4.44
N GLN A 269 -12.77 -13.49 3.88
CA GLN A 269 -12.66 -14.72 3.09
C GLN A 269 -12.99 -16.00 3.87
N LYS A 270 -12.82 -16.03 5.19
CA LYS A 270 -13.22 -17.16 6.03
C LYS A 270 -14.74 -17.28 6.25
N LYS A 271 -15.51 -16.24 5.90
CA LYS A 271 -16.97 -16.24 6.06
C LYS A 271 -17.73 -16.58 4.76
N GLN A 272 -17.02 -16.67 3.63
CA GLN A 272 -17.51 -17.23 2.38
C GLN A 272 -17.15 -18.72 2.25
#